data_eb697ad75f42e79b413f4e791ea9fe81
#
_entry.id   eb697ad75f42e79b413f4e791ea9fe81
#
_cell.length_a   1.000
_cell.length_b   1.000
_cell.length_c   1.000
_cell.angle_alpha   90.00
_cell.angle_beta   90.00
_cell.angle_gamma   90.00
#
_symmetry.space_group_name_H-M   'P 1'
#
loop_
_entity.id
_entity.type
_entity.pdbx_description
1 polymer ?
#
loop_
_entity_poly.entity_id
_entity_poly.type
_entity_poly.pdbx_seq_one_letter_code
_entity_poly.pdbx_strand_id
1 'polypeptide(L)'
;IFEDRKHGDIGKIARDQMGGAYDSRNWADLMTAHLISGPSVLDGMAEAWKSVGREGGVLLLAQMSSAGNLLEIPGYSAAVVAVGQQPPACFGFIGNGSRPDELAQLRQLVGEGRMIWTPGVNIAVVDGELGQRYGCPRQAVISGSDGIIVGSGIHRAESPSEAAKAYAEMSWQALLERGS
;
A
#
# COMPACT_ATOMS: atom_id res chain seq x y z
N ILE A 1 -1.85 7.82 -11.18
CA ILE A 1 -0.81 6.76 -11.31
C ILE A 1 -0.21 6.48 -9.94
N PHE A 2 -0.04 5.20 -9.59
CA PHE A 2 0.52 4.75 -8.33
C PHE A 2 1.93 4.19 -8.54
N GLU A 3 2.91 4.73 -7.81
CA GLU A 3 4.32 4.29 -7.84
C GLU A 3 4.67 3.56 -6.55
N ASP A 4 4.89 2.26 -6.63
CA ASP A 4 5.20 1.39 -5.49
C ASP A 4 6.71 1.27 -5.23
N ARG A 5 7.40 2.40 -5.08
CA ARG A 5 8.86 2.43 -4.87
C ARG A 5 9.28 2.14 -3.43
N LYS A 6 8.42 2.42 -2.46
CA LYS A 6 8.70 2.27 -1.03
C LYS A 6 9.88 3.11 -0.56
N HIS A 7 9.76 4.44 -0.71
CA HIS A 7 10.77 5.38 -0.19
C HIS A 7 11.03 5.11 1.29
N GLY A 8 12.29 5.09 1.70
CA GLY A 8 12.68 4.71 3.08
C GLY A 8 13.70 5.64 3.73
N ASP A 9 13.99 6.78 3.11
CA ASP A 9 14.99 7.74 3.57
C ASP A 9 14.33 8.97 4.22
N ILE A 10 15.15 9.84 4.83
CA ILE A 10 14.70 11.11 5.43
C ILE A 10 14.05 12.01 4.39
N GLY A 11 13.18 12.93 4.83
CA GLY A 11 12.36 13.76 3.96
C GLY A 11 13.13 14.48 2.85
N LYS A 12 14.31 15.06 3.18
CA LYS A 12 15.16 15.72 2.16
C LYS A 12 15.56 14.75 1.05
N ILE A 13 15.98 13.55 1.38
CA ILE A 13 16.45 12.56 0.38
C ILE A 13 15.26 12.00 -0.39
N ALA A 14 14.14 11.71 0.25
CA ALA A 14 12.91 11.27 -0.42
C ALA A 14 12.45 12.30 -1.46
N ARG A 15 12.44 13.60 -1.11
CA ARG A 15 12.16 14.69 -2.04
C ARG A 15 13.12 14.70 -3.25
N ASP A 16 14.42 14.60 -3.00
CA ASP A 16 15.44 14.63 -4.04
C ASP A 16 15.33 13.40 -4.97
N GLN A 17 15.00 12.22 -4.40
CA GLN A 17 14.74 10.99 -5.18
C GLN A 17 13.52 11.11 -6.09
N MET A 18 12.46 11.80 -5.67
CA MET A 18 11.28 12.03 -6.50
C MET A 18 11.58 12.92 -7.71
N GLY A 19 12.54 13.85 -7.61
CA GLY A 19 13.01 14.70 -8.69
C GLY A 19 14.20 14.13 -9.46
N GLY A 20 14.62 12.90 -9.17
CA GLY A 20 15.77 12.24 -9.81
C GLY A 20 15.49 11.75 -11.23
N ALA A 21 16.22 10.72 -11.65
CA ALA A 21 16.21 10.21 -13.04
C ALA A 21 14.82 9.84 -13.59
N TYR A 22 13.89 9.43 -12.72
CA TYR A 22 12.51 9.08 -13.11
C TYR A 22 11.54 10.25 -12.99
N ASP A 23 11.93 11.32 -12.32
CA ASP A 23 11.14 12.53 -12.03
C ASP A 23 9.67 12.23 -11.68
N SER A 24 9.51 11.30 -10.72
CA SER A 24 8.21 10.70 -10.39
C SER A 24 7.20 11.72 -9.84
N ARG A 25 7.65 12.85 -9.28
CA ARG A 25 6.78 13.95 -8.85
C ARG A 25 5.94 14.55 -9.98
N ASN A 26 6.39 14.40 -11.25
CA ASN A 26 5.67 14.93 -12.43
C ASN A 26 4.55 14.02 -12.94
N TRP A 27 4.52 12.73 -12.56
CA TRP A 27 3.55 11.79 -13.13
C TRP A 27 2.85 10.90 -12.10
N ALA A 28 3.45 10.64 -10.93
CA ALA A 28 2.80 9.81 -9.92
C ALA A 28 1.85 10.65 -9.06
N ASP A 29 0.65 10.13 -8.84
CA ASP A 29 -0.37 10.73 -7.98
C ASP A 29 -0.30 10.16 -6.56
N LEU A 30 0.08 8.88 -6.45
CA LEU A 30 0.28 8.18 -5.19
C LEU A 30 1.64 7.49 -5.17
N MET A 31 2.27 7.45 -4.00
CA MET A 31 3.53 6.74 -3.77
C MET A 31 3.53 6.00 -2.44
N THR A 32 4.34 4.95 -2.35
CA THR A 32 4.59 4.26 -1.08
C THR A 32 5.82 4.78 -0.37
N ALA A 33 5.77 4.79 0.97
CA ALA A 33 6.92 5.09 1.81
C ALA A 33 6.92 4.29 3.11
N HIS A 34 8.10 3.97 3.60
CA HIS A 34 8.33 3.55 4.97
C HIS A 34 8.41 4.76 5.90
N LEU A 35 7.96 4.58 7.14
CA LEU A 35 8.11 5.58 8.20
C LEU A 35 9.37 5.38 9.05
N ILE A 36 10.21 4.44 8.70
CA ILE A 36 11.38 4.04 9.49
C ILE A 36 12.39 5.20 9.69
N SER A 37 12.46 6.12 8.75
CA SER A 37 13.32 7.32 8.81
C SER A 37 12.66 8.51 9.52
N GLY A 38 11.44 8.34 10.05
CA GLY A 38 10.67 9.38 10.73
C GLY A 38 9.66 10.12 9.84
N PRO A 39 8.81 10.97 10.45
CA PRO A 39 7.65 11.56 9.78
C PRO A 39 8.01 12.58 8.69
N SER A 40 9.21 13.14 8.69
CA SER A 40 9.65 14.12 7.68
C SER A 40 9.62 13.61 6.23
N VAL A 41 9.56 12.28 6.02
CA VAL A 41 9.38 11.69 4.70
C VAL A 41 8.09 12.20 4.02
N LEU A 42 7.00 12.36 4.78
CA LEU A 42 5.74 12.88 4.27
C LEU A 42 5.85 14.34 3.82
N ASP A 43 6.51 15.18 4.62
CA ASP A 43 6.73 16.58 4.27
C ASP A 43 7.62 16.71 3.03
N GLY A 44 8.72 15.95 2.96
CA GLY A 44 9.62 15.94 1.82
C GLY A 44 8.93 15.53 0.51
N MET A 45 8.09 14.50 0.56
CA MET A 45 7.33 14.05 -0.61
C MET A 45 6.27 15.08 -1.02
N ALA A 46 5.57 15.70 -0.07
CA ALA A 46 4.61 16.78 -0.34
C ALA A 46 5.29 17.99 -0.99
N GLU A 47 6.46 18.40 -0.49
CA GLU A 47 7.27 19.48 -1.10
C GLU A 47 7.71 19.13 -2.53
N ALA A 48 8.05 17.86 -2.81
CA ALA A 48 8.42 17.43 -4.15
C ALA A 48 7.28 17.65 -5.16
N TRP A 49 6.06 17.22 -4.85
CA TRP A 49 4.89 17.47 -5.70
C TRP A 49 4.60 18.97 -5.84
N LYS A 50 4.62 19.69 -4.73
CA LYS A 50 4.38 21.15 -4.73
C LYS A 50 5.38 21.90 -5.60
N SER A 51 6.63 21.46 -5.66
CA SER A 51 7.68 22.10 -6.48
C SER A 51 7.40 22.09 -7.98
N VAL A 52 6.49 21.22 -8.43
CA VAL A 52 6.05 21.12 -9.84
C VAL A 52 4.57 21.44 -10.02
N GLY A 53 3.96 22.11 -9.03
CA GLY A 53 2.57 22.56 -9.09
C GLY A 53 1.55 21.42 -8.97
N ARG A 54 1.91 20.28 -8.35
CA ARG A 54 1.04 19.13 -8.16
C ARG A 54 0.77 18.86 -6.68
N GLU A 55 -0.25 18.07 -6.45
CA GLU A 55 -0.53 17.41 -5.18
C GLU A 55 -0.48 15.90 -5.38
N GLY A 56 -0.12 15.17 -4.35
CA GLY A 56 -0.09 13.72 -4.35
C GLY A 56 -0.27 13.16 -2.95
N GLY A 57 -0.42 11.85 -2.86
CA GLY A 57 -0.66 11.15 -1.61
C GLY A 57 0.35 10.05 -1.34
N VAL A 58 0.66 9.83 -0.07
CA VAL A 58 1.55 8.77 0.38
C VAL A 58 0.75 7.64 1.02
N LEU A 59 1.02 6.41 0.60
CA LEU A 59 0.60 5.20 1.29
C LEU A 59 1.76 4.72 2.17
N LEU A 60 1.60 4.80 3.48
CA LEU A 60 2.61 4.37 4.44
C LEU A 60 2.57 2.86 4.65
N LEU A 61 3.73 2.21 4.62
CA LEU A 61 3.82 0.77 4.88
C LEU A 61 3.60 0.49 6.36
N ALA A 62 2.38 0.08 6.72
CA ALA A 62 2.05 -0.38 8.06
C ALA A 62 2.33 -1.89 8.22
N GLN A 63 2.17 -2.66 7.16
CA GLN A 63 2.44 -4.11 7.10
C GLN A 63 3.12 -4.48 5.77
N MET A 64 3.71 -5.67 5.72
CA MET A 64 4.28 -6.27 4.50
C MET A 64 3.89 -7.75 4.39
N SER A 65 3.79 -8.25 3.16
CA SER A 65 3.43 -9.65 2.89
C SER A 65 4.61 -10.62 2.92
N SER A 66 5.87 -10.13 2.90
CA SER A 66 7.06 -10.97 2.99
C SER A 66 7.22 -11.59 4.38
N ALA A 67 7.68 -12.84 4.43
CA ALA A 67 7.94 -13.54 5.70
C ALA A 67 9.16 -12.94 6.40
N GLY A 68 9.11 -12.80 7.75
CA GLY A 68 10.23 -12.38 8.57
C GLY A 68 10.62 -10.90 8.41
N ASN A 69 9.70 -10.07 7.92
CA ASN A 69 9.95 -8.63 7.82
C ASN A 69 9.87 -7.95 9.18
N LEU A 70 10.63 -6.87 9.36
CA LEU A 70 10.72 -6.16 10.64
C LEU A 70 9.45 -5.36 11.00
N LEU A 71 8.50 -5.19 10.07
CA LEU A 71 7.23 -4.53 10.36
C LEU A 71 6.30 -5.42 11.21
N GLU A 72 6.62 -6.70 11.37
CA GLU A 72 5.96 -7.64 12.31
C GLU A 72 6.31 -7.38 13.78
N ILE A 73 7.26 -6.45 14.08
CA ILE A 73 7.58 -6.06 15.45
C ILE A 73 6.33 -5.45 16.12
N PRO A 74 5.98 -5.91 17.34
CA PRO A 74 4.81 -5.40 18.04
C PRO A 74 4.81 -3.88 18.19
N GLY A 75 3.70 -3.25 17.86
CA GLY A 75 3.51 -1.80 17.94
C GLY A 75 3.93 -1.01 16.69
N TYR A 76 4.63 -1.62 15.72
CA TYR A 76 5.06 -0.90 14.51
C TYR A 76 3.86 -0.35 13.72
N SER A 77 2.88 -1.19 13.39
CA SER A 77 1.68 -0.76 12.66
C SER A 77 0.94 0.36 13.38
N ALA A 78 0.78 0.26 14.70
CA ALA A 78 0.11 1.29 15.49
C ALA A 78 0.88 2.62 15.48
N ALA A 79 2.21 2.58 15.56
CA ALA A 79 3.05 3.78 15.48
C ALA A 79 2.95 4.45 14.09
N VAL A 80 2.96 3.66 13.00
CA VAL A 80 2.80 4.17 11.63
C VAL A 80 1.43 4.81 11.44
N VAL A 81 0.36 4.18 11.92
CA VAL A 81 -1.01 4.71 11.83
C VAL A 81 -1.13 6.00 12.63
N ALA A 82 -0.64 6.05 13.85
CA ALA A 82 -0.71 7.24 14.70
C ALA A 82 -0.05 8.47 14.05
N VAL A 83 1.09 8.28 13.38
CA VAL A 83 1.77 9.34 12.61
C VAL A 83 0.98 9.69 11.35
N GLY A 84 0.54 8.68 10.58
CA GLY A 84 -0.14 8.88 9.30
C GLY A 84 -1.53 9.52 9.41
N GLN A 85 -2.15 9.53 10.58
CA GLN A 85 -3.45 10.20 10.78
C GLN A 85 -3.33 11.74 10.73
N GLN A 86 -2.18 12.31 11.01
CA GLN A 86 -2.00 13.75 11.17
C GLN A 86 -1.77 14.51 9.84
N PRO A 87 -0.81 14.13 8.99
CA PRO A 87 -0.46 14.93 7.82
C PRO A 87 -1.45 14.77 6.66
N PRO A 88 -1.77 15.86 5.96
CA PRO A 88 -2.64 15.79 4.77
C PRO A 88 -2.02 14.97 3.63
N ALA A 89 -0.69 14.88 3.54
CA ALA A 89 0.00 14.10 2.52
C ALA A 89 -0.16 12.57 2.69
N CYS A 90 -0.54 12.09 3.86
CA CYS A 90 -0.85 10.67 4.04
C CYS A 90 -2.22 10.35 3.44
N PHE A 91 -2.25 9.64 2.33
CA PHE A 91 -3.46 9.15 1.69
C PHE A 91 -4.03 7.91 2.41
N GLY A 92 -3.15 7.06 2.91
CA GLY A 92 -3.53 5.82 3.58
C GLY A 92 -2.35 4.93 3.90
N PHE A 93 -2.61 3.63 3.97
CA PHE A 93 -1.67 2.65 4.46
C PHE A 93 -1.58 1.42 3.56
N ILE A 94 -0.42 0.77 3.57
CA ILE A 94 -0.25 -0.55 2.98
C ILE A 94 -0.44 -1.59 4.08
N GLY A 95 -1.41 -2.49 3.86
CA GLY A 95 -1.68 -3.66 4.69
C GLY A 95 -1.11 -4.95 4.12
N ASN A 96 -1.34 -6.08 4.82
CA ASN A 96 -0.89 -7.40 4.41
C ASN A 96 -2.09 -8.27 3.98
N GLY A 97 -2.29 -8.45 2.67
CA GLY A 97 -3.39 -9.25 2.11
C GLY A 97 -3.27 -10.75 2.36
N SER A 98 -2.09 -11.26 2.76
CA SER A 98 -1.88 -12.67 3.11
C SER A 98 -2.29 -13.04 4.55
N ARG A 99 -2.62 -12.04 5.39
CA ARG A 99 -3.00 -12.22 6.79
C ARG A 99 -4.27 -11.46 7.14
N PRO A 100 -5.44 -12.05 6.88
CA PRO A 100 -6.74 -11.39 7.07
C PRO A 100 -6.98 -10.85 8.47
N ASP A 101 -6.57 -11.57 9.52
CA ASP A 101 -6.77 -11.15 10.92
C ASP A 101 -5.92 -9.93 11.27
N GLU A 102 -4.66 -9.91 10.83
CA GLU A 102 -3.78 -8.75 11.04
C GLU A 102 -4.27 -7.53 10.24
N LEU A 103 -4.82 -7.76 9.05
CA LEU A 103 -5.42 -6.71 8.23
C LEU A 103 -6.68 -6.13 8.88
N ALA A 104 -7.52 -6.97 9.47
CA ALA A 104 -8.71 -6.51 10.22
C ALA A 104 -8.31 -5.66 11.45
N GLN A 105 -7.25 -6.04 12.15
CA GLN A 105 -6.69 -5.24 13.24
C GLN A 105 -6.16 -3.89 12.73
N LEU A 106 -5.46 -3.88 11.59
CA LEU A 106 -5.02 -2.64 10.97
C LEU A 106 -6.21 -1.74 10.61
N ARG A 107 -7.29 -2.30 10.04
CA ARG A 107 -8.51 -1.53 9.74
C ARG A 107 -9.12 -0.91 10.98
N GLN A 108 -9.15 -1.62 12.10
CA GLN A 108 -9.62 -1.07 13.37
C GLN A 108 -8.76 0.13 13.84
N LEU A 109 -7.45 0.05 13.69
CA LEU A 109 -6.53 1.15 14.04
C LEU A 109 -6.71 2.36 13.11
N VAL A 110 -6.85 2.12 11.82
CA VAL A 110 -6.97 3.17 10.79
C VAL A 110 -8.34 3.86 10.85
N GLY A 111 -9.40 3.11 11.15
CA GLY A 111 -10.78 3.62 11.07
C GLY A 111 -11.21 3.86 9.62
N GLU A 112 -12.18 4.75 9.39
CA GLU A 112 -12.76 4.99 8.06
C GLU A 112 -12.15 6.18 7.30
N GLY A 113 -11.31 6.97 7.95
CA GLY A 113 -10.80 8.23 7.37
C GLY A 113 -9.66 8.08 6.36
N ARG A 114 -9.08 6.89 6.22
CA ARG A 114 -7.93 6.61 5.36
C ARG A 114 -8.06 5.28 4.63
N MET A 115 -7.49 5.21 3.43
CA MET A 115 -7.49 4.01 2.61
C MET A 115 -6.49 2.97 3.12
N ILE A 116 -6.80 1.70 2.94
CA ILE A 116 -5.84 0.59 3.08
C ILE A 116 -5.74 -0.13 1.75
N TRP A 117 -4.55 -0.20 1.19
CA TRP A 117 -4.26 -0.98 -0.01
C TRP A 117 -3.38 -2.16 0.34
N THR A 118 -3.64 -3.34 -0.26
CA THR A 118 -2.97 -4.57 0.12
C THR A 118 -2.32 -5.29 -1.06
N PRO A 119 -0.99 -5.44 -1.04
CA PRO A 119 -0.30 -6.47 -1.81
C PRO A 119 -0.42 -7.84 -1.14
N GLY A 120 0.21 -8.85 -1.72
CA GLY A 120 0.22 -10.19 -1.17
C GLY A 120 -1.10 -10.93 -1.38
N VAL A 121 -1.76 -10.71 -2.51
CA VAL A 121 -2.99 -11.39 -2.89
C VAL A 121 -2.82 -12.15 -4.20
N ASN A 122 -3.42 -13.36 -4.27
CA ASN A 122 -3.46 -14.16 -5.47
C ASN A 122 -4.76 -14.99 -5.50
N ILE A 123 -5.45 -15.02 -6.65
CA ILE A 123 -6.67 -15.83 -6.82
C ILE A 123 -6.38 -17.32 -6.62
N ALA A 124 -5.22 -17.80 -7.06
CA ALA A 124 -4.80 -19.20 -6.89
C ALA A 124 -4.37 -19.55 -5.46
N VAL A 125 -4.17 -18.58 -4.57
CA VAL A 125 -3.73 -18.78 -3.17
C VAL A 125 -2.51 -19.71 -3.09
N VAL A 126 -1.45 -19.36 -3.81
CA VAL A 126 -0.18 -20.08 -3.79
C VAL A 126 0.92 -19.19 -3.23
N ASP A 127 1.82 -19.77 -2.43
CA ASP A 127 3.00 -19.04 -1.97
C ASP A 127 3.96 -18.78 -3.13
N GLY A 128 4.56 -17.58 -3.09
CA GLY A 128 5.54 -17.15 -4.07
C GLY A 128 6.97 -17.51 -3.67
N GLU A 129 7.90 -17.14 -4.55
CA GLU A 129 9.33 -17.28 -4.32
C GLU A 129 9.86 -16.23 -3.32
N LEU A 130 11.04 -16.47 -2.76
CA LEU A 130 11.77 -15.54 -1.89
C LEU A 130 10.96 -15.03 -0.66
N GLY A 131 10.15 -15.91 -0.07
CA GLY A 131 9.39 -15.61 1.15
C GLY A 131 8.12 -14.79 0.93
N GLN A 132 7.69 -14.58 -0.31
CA GLN A 132 6.40 -13.95 -0.60
C GLN A 132 5.24 -14.87 -0.19
N ARG A 133 4.29 -14.31 0.58
CA ARG A 133 3.04 -14.99 0.97
C ARG A 133 1.87 -14.36 0.23
N TYR A 134 0.89 -15.19 -0.12
CA TYR A 134 -0.33 -14.74 -0.78
C TYR A 134 -1.58 -15.15 -0.02
N GLY A 135 -2.57 -14.24 0.00
CA GLY A 135 -3.92 -14.49 0.48
C GLY A 135 -4.95 -14.38 -0.63
N CYS A 136 -6.19 -14.72 -0.32
CA CYS A 136 -7.31 -14.55 -1.24
C CYS A 136 -7.69 -13.06 -1.37
N PRO A 137 -7.83 -12.49 -2.58
CA PRO A 137 -8.24 -11.11 -2.78
C PRO A 137 -9.56 -10.76 -2.10
N ARG A 138 -10.57 -11.65 -2.23
CA ARG A 138 -11.87 -11.48 -1.57
C ARG A 138 -11.72 -11.34 -0.05
N GLN A 139 -10.94 -12.24 0.57
CA GLN A 139 -10.75 -12.21 2.01
C GLN A 139 -10.02 -10.94 2.47
N ALA A 140 -9.04 -10.46 1.70
CA ALA A 140 -8.36 -9.21 2.00
C ALA A 140 -9.34 -8.02 2.01
N VAL A 141 -10.24 -7.94 1.02
CA VAL A 141 -11.25 -6.86 0.96
C VAL A 141 -12.24 -6.96 2.13
N ILE A 142 -12.77 -8.15 2.41
CA ILE A 142 -13.67 -8.37 3.57
C ILE A 142 -12.99 -7.97 4.89
N SER A 143 -11.70 -8.25 5.03
CA SER A 143 -10.91 -7.90 6.23
C SER A 143 -10.48 -6.43 6.31
N GLY A 144 -10.88 -5.58 5.34
CA GLY A 144 -10.71 -4.13 5.46
C GLY A 144 -9.83 -3.47 4.41
N SER A 145 -9.36 -4.19 3.39
CA SER A 145 -8.68 -3.57 2.24
C SER A 145 -9.68 -2.79 1.38
N ASP A 146 -9.31 -1.58 0.98
CA ASP A 146 -10.09 -0.76 0.04
C ASP A 146 -9.60 -0.91 -1.39
N GLY A 147 -8.37 -1.41 -1.58
CA GLY A 147 -7.79 -1.69 -2.88
C GLY A 147 -6.75 -2.81 -2.78
N ILE A 148 -6.65 -3.61 -3.82
CA ILE A 148 -5.64 -4.67 -3.93
C ILE A 148 -4.54 -4.26 -4.90
N ILE A 149 -3.30 -4.65 -4.60
CA ILE A 149 -2.13 -4.43 -5.45
C ILE A 149 -1.70 -5.79 -5.99
N VAL A 150 -1.87 -6.00 -7.29
CA VAL A 150 -1.61 -7.28 -7.95
C VAL A 150 -0.49 -7.12 -8.98
N GLY A 151 0.59 -7.83 -8.79
CA GLY A 151 1.72 -7.88 -9.73
C GLY A 151 1.68 -9.15 -10.59
N SER A 152 2.42 -10.17 -10.15
CA SER A 152 2.62 -11.41 -10.92
C SER A 152 1.32 -12.14 -11.28
N GLY A 153 0.29 -12.06 -10.46
CA GLY A 153 -1.01 -12.67 -10.75
C GLY A 153 -1.70 -12.10 -12.00
N ILE A 154 -1.30 -10.91 -12.45
CA ILE A 154 -1.78 -10.32 -13.69
C ILE A 154 -0.73 -10.43 -14.79
N HIS A 155 0.47 -9.86 -14.60
CA HIS A 155 1.43 -9.72 -15.71
C HIS A 155 2.07 -11.03 -16.18
N ARG A 156 2.00 -12.13 -15.37
CA ARG A 156 2.45 -13.48 -15.76
C ARG A 156 1.29 -14.39 -16.18
N ALA A 157 0.05 -13.93 -16.14
CA ALA A 157 -1.09 -14.70 -16.62
C ALA A 157 -1.03 -14.90 -18.13
N GLU A 158 -1.59 -16.00 -18.62
CA GLU A 158 -1.73 -16.26 -20.06
C GLU A 158 -2.50 -15.14 -20.77
N SER A 159 -3.55 -14.62 -20.11
CA SER A 159 -4.28 -13.43 -20.54
C SER A 159 -4.29 -12.38 -19.42
N PRO A 160 -3.35 -11.41 -19.41
CA PRO A 160 -3.31 -10.37 -18.37
C PRO A 160 -4.60 -9.54 -18.26
N SER A 161 -5.28 -9.29 -19.38
CA SER A 161 -6.55 -8.54 -19.40
C SER A 161 -7.66 -9.30 -18.68
N GLU A 162 -7.82 -10.59 -18.94
CA GLU A 162 -8.83 -11.41 -18.26
C GLU A 162 -8.50 -11.62 -16.78
N ALA A 163 -7.22 -11.81 -16.46
CA ALA A 163 -6.80 -11.87 -15.07
C ALA A 163 -7.14 -10.57 -14.32
N ALA A 164 -6.83 -9.42 -14.90
CA ALA A 164 -7.16 -8.13 -14.29
C ALA A 164 -8.66 -7.97 -14.03
N LYS A 165 -9.51 -8.35 -14.98
CA LYS A 165 -10.97 -8.35 -14.80
C LYS A 165 -11.41 -9.26 -13.66
N ALA A 166 -10.87 -10.48 -13.60
CA ALA A 166 -11.22 -11.43 -12.54
C ALA A 166 -10.86 -10.90 -11.13
N TYR A 167 -9.68 -10.28 -10.98
CA TYR A 167 -9.30 -9.62 -9.74
C TYR A 167 -10.24 -8.45 -9.39
N ALA A 168 -10.57 -7.61 -10.37
CA ALA A 168 -11.45 -6.47 -10.18
C ALA A 168 -12.87 -6.91 -9.78
N GLU A 169 -13.46 -7.88 -10.47
CA GLU A 169 -14.80 -8.41 -10.18
C GLU A 169 -14.88 -9.03 -8.79
N MET A 170 -13.92 -9.91 -8.43
CA MET A 170 -13.88 -10.54 -7.12
C MET A 170 -13.77 -9.50 -6.00
N SER A 171 -12.91 -8.50 -6.17
CA SER A 171 -12.70 -7.47 -5.17
C SER A 171 -13.89 -6.54 -5.04
N TRP A 172 -14.53 -6.19 -6.16
CA TRP A 172 -15.72 -5.35 -6.17
C TRP A 172 -16.90 -6.03 -5.47
N GLN A 173 -17.15 -7.30 -5.74
CA GLN A 173 -18.20 -8.06 -5.05
C GLN A 173 -17.95 -8.13 -3.54
N ALA A 174 -16.71 -8.38 -3.15
CA ALA A 174 -16.32 -8.39 -1.73
C ALA A 174 -16.51 -7.02 -1.06
N LEU A 175 -16.27 -5.92 -1.80
CA LEU A 175 -16.49 -4.56 -1.29
C LEU A 175 -17.97 -4.27 -1.05
N LEU A 176 -18.85 -4.71 -1.97
CA LEU A 176 -20.30 -4.59 -1.81
C LEU A 176 -20.80 -5.40 -0.61
N GLU A 177 -20.31 -6.62 -0.42
CA GLU A 177 -20.65 -7.45 0.75
C GLU A 177 -20.20 -6.81 2.07
N ARG A 178 -19.02 -6.18 2.11
CA ARG A 178 -18.51 -5.50 3.30
C ARG A 178 -19.33 -4.25 3.66
N GLY A 179 -19.90 -3.57 2.68
CA GLY A 179 -20.69 -2.35 2.87
C GLY A 179 -22.17 -2.58 3.18
N SER A 180 -22.63 -3.85 3.11
CA SER A 180 -23.99 -4.26 3.43
C SER A 180 -24.12 -4.68 4.91
#